data_675d304f16fb55e1cc2e524b39741b80
#
_entry.id   675d304f16fb55e1cc2e524b39741b80
#
_cell.length_a   1.000
_cell.length_b   1.000
_cell.length_c   1.000
_cell.angle_alpha   90.00
_cell.angle_beta   90.00
_cell.angle_gamma   90.00
#
_symmetry.space_group_name_H-M   'P 1'
#
loop_
_entity.id
_entity.type
_entity.pdbx_description
1 polymer ?
#
loop_
_entity_poly.entity_id
_entity_poly.type
_entity_poly.pdbx_seq_one_letter_code
_entity_poly.pdbx_strand_id
1 'polypeptide(L)'
;YYGFNDFVICAGYKQYVIKEYFANYFLHKSDITYDFTTGNHDIIIHNNMAEPWKVTVVDTGLETMTGGRVKRVKEYLGNEPFMVTYGDGVADVDIKKLVAFHQNHGKAMTLTGVQPEGRFGVIDFGSDNEVLSFREKSKEDSGWINGGFLVCNPEVLDYIKDDTIMLEREPMEQLAREKQLMCYKHDGFW
;
A
#
# COMPACT_ATOMS: atom_id res chain seq x y z
N TYR A 1 3.22 6.06 13.73
CA TYR A 1 2.61 5.17 14.73
C TYR A 1 3.50 3.94 15.00
N TYR A 2 3.89 3.20 13.95
CA TYR A 2 4.72 2.01 14.08
C TYR A 2 6.23 2.27 14.01
N GLY A 3 6.67 3.51 13.74
CA GLY A 3 8.08 3.93 13.68
C GLY A 3 8.73 3.78 12.30
N PHE A 4 7.97 3.43 11.27
CA PHE A 4 8.43 3.46 9.89
C PHE A 4 8.20 4.86 9.31
N ASN A 5 9.27 5.57 8.97
CA ASN A 5 9.23 6.99 8.62
C ASN A 5 9.88 7.30 7.26
N ASP A 6 10.34 6.30 6.52
CA ASP A 6 10.90 6.45 5.17
C ASP A 6 9.91 5.88 4.15
N PHE A 7 9.39 6.74 3.28
CA PHE A 7 8.33 6.41 2.35
C PHE A 7 8.75 6.73 0.92
N VAL A 8 8.47 5.81 -0.01
CA VAL A 8 8.63 6.03 -1.44
C VAL A 8 7.26 5.94 -2.10
N ILE A 9 6.80 7.03 -2.69
CA ILE A 9 5.52 7.12 -3.38
C ILE A 9 5.75 6.90 -4.88
N CYS A 10 5.23 5.79 -5.40
CA CYS A 10 5.23 5.48 -6.83
C CYS A 10 4.14 6.29 -7.53
N ALA A 11 4.47 7.48 -8.00
CA ALA A 11 3.53 8.42 -8.58
C ALA A 11 3.39 8.24 -10.10
N GLY A 12 2.23 8.59 -10.62
CA GLY A 12 1.89 8.56 -12.05
C GLY A 12 0.97 9.73 -12.40
N TYR A 13 -0.29 9.44 -12.73
CA TYR A 13 -1.29 10.47 -13.04
C TYR A 13 -1.41 11.49 -11.91
N LYS A 14 -1.42 12.78 -12.27
CA LYS A 14 -1.49 13.90 -11.32
C LYS A 14 -0.40 13.90 -10.23
N GLN A 15 0.77 13.34 -10.52
CA GLN A 15 1.88 13.30 -9.56
C GLN A 15 2.27 14.68 -9.00
N TYR A 16 2.04 15.75 -9.78
CA TYR A 16 2.34 17.11 -9.36
C TYR A 16 1.54 17.53 -8.12
N VAL A 17 0.30 17.04 -7.97
CA VAL A 17 -0.54 17.33 -6.78
C VAL A 17 0.09 16.74 -5.52
N ILE A 18 0.62 15.52 -5.62
CA ILE A 18 1.31 14.86 -4.50
C ILE A 18 2.61 15.61 -4.17
N LYS A 19 3.39 15.97 -5.19
CA LYS A 19 4.63 16.72 -5.01
C LYS A 19 4.38 18.10 -4.40
N GLU A 20 3.36 18.82 -4.86
CA GLU A 20 2.97 20.13 -4.32
C GLU A 20 2.52 20.00 -2.85
N TYR A 21 1.74 18.99 -2.53
CA TYR A 21 1.34 18.71 -1.16
C TYR A 21 2.54 18.56 -0.22
N PHE A 22 3.51 17.72 -0.58
CA PHE A 22 4.70 17.52 0.24
C PHE A 22 5.67 18.68 0.22
N ALA A 23 5.78 19.43 -0.88
CA ALA A 23 6.58 20.65 -0.96
C ALA A 23 6.10 21.72 0.05
N ASN A 24 4.80 21.76 0.30
CA ASN A 24 4.18 22.71 1.22
C ASN A 24 3.80 22.11 2.58
N TYR A 25 4.09 20.83 2.80
CA TYR A 25 3.62 20.08 3.97
C TYR A 25 3.99 20.73 5.30
N PHE A 26 5.25 21.15 5.45
CA PHE A 26 5.73 21.77 6.68
C PHE A 26 5.05 23.15 6.92
N LEU A 27 4.70 23.89 5.86
CA LEU A 27 3.97 25.14 5.98
C LEU A 27 2.55 24.90 6.52
N HIS A 28 1.87 23.86 6.01
CA HIS A 28 0.52 23.52 6.47
C HIS A 28 0.47 22.99 7.91
N LYS A 29 1.61 22.53 8.43
CA LYS A 29 1.75 22.00 9.78
C LYS A 29 2.43 22.97 10.76
N SER A 30 2.61 24.23 10.37
CA SER A 30 3.29 25.24 11.17
C SER A 30 2.41 26.47 11.35
N ASP A 31 2.61 27.18 12.46
CA ASP A 31 2.13 28.55 12.60
C ASP A 31 3.09 29.47 11.86
N ILE A 32 2.58 30.39 11.04
CA ILE A 32 3.40 31.23 10.15
C ILE A 32 3.01 32.68 10.26
N THR A 33 4.02 33.56 10.42
CA THR A 33 3.89 35.00 10.21
C THR A 33 4.45 35.37 8.85
N TYR A 34 3.63 35.99 8.03
CA TYR A 34 4.05 36.61 6.78
C TYR A 34 4.20 38.13 7.05
N ASP A 35 5.42 38.64 7.02
CA ASP A 35 5.70 40.08 7.23
C ASP A 35 5.90 40.78 5.88
N PHE A 36 4.95 41.61 5.53
CA PHE A 36 4.98 42.41 4.31
C PHE A 36 5.40 43.87 4.59
N THR A 37 5.69 44.24 5.87
CA THR A 37 6.00 45.63 6.25
C THR A 37 7.37 46.09 5.79
N THR A 38 8.33 45.17 5.68
CA THR A 38 9.72 45.48 5.29
C THR A 38 9.94 45.53 3.78
N GLY A 39 8.96 45.11 2.98
CA GLY A 39 9.08 44.93 1.53
C GLY A 39 9.89 43.71 1.09
N ASN A 40 10.46 42.95 2.02
CA ASN A 40 11.24 41.74 1.75
C ASN A 40 10.41 40.46 1.77
N HIS A 41 9.15 40.54 2.15
CA HIS A 41 8.24 39.38 2.27
C HIS A 41 8.81 38.24 3.15
N ASP A 42 9.20 38.64 4.37
CA ASP A 42 9.80 37.66 5.30
C ASP A 42 8.77 36.67 5.81
N ILE A 43 9.19 35.39 5.90
CA ILE A 43 8.38 34.28 6.40
C ILE A 43 9.02 33.79 7.70
N ILE A 44 8.28 33.88 8.81
CA ILE A 44 8.71 33.38 10.11
C ILE A 44 7.86 32.18 10.46
N ILE A 45 8.51 31.02 10.62
CA ILE A 45 7.85 29.77 10.96
C ILE A 45 7.94 29.57 12.47
N HIS A 46 6.77 29.36 13.09
CA HIS A 46 6.60 29.02 14.50
C HIS A 46 6.10 27.56 14.59
N ASN A 47 6.31 26.90 15.72
CA ASN A 47 5.67 25.61 16.09
C ASN A 47 5.47 24.65 14.92
N ASN A 48 6.56 24.08 14.40
CA ASN A 48 6.46 23.08 13.36
C ASN A 48 5.95 21.74 13.95
N MET A 49 4.75 21.33 13.54
CA MET A 49 4.07 20.09 13.92
C MET A 49 4.14 19.02 12.82
N ALA A 50 5.01 19.19 11.82
CA ALA A 50 5.18 18.18 10.77
C ALA A 50 5.78 16.89 11.35
N GLU A 51 5.23 15.78 10.94
CA GLU A 51 5.74 14.46 11.31
C GLU A 51 7.14 14.24 10.71
N PRO A 52 8.03 13.50 11.41
CA PRO A 52 9.41 13.30 10.98
C PRO A 52 9.52 12.26 9.86
N TRP A 53 8.79 12.46 8.77
CA TRP A 53 8.81 11.57 7.63
C TRP A 53 9.85 11.99 6.60
N LYS A 54 10.50 11.01 6.02
CA LYS A 54 11.24 11.16 4.76
C LYS A 54 10.37 10.61 3.64
N VAL A 55 9.97 11.48 2.73
CA VAL A 55 9.06 11.10 1.63
C VAL A 55 9.75 11.38 0.29
N THR A 56 9.89 10.34 -0.50
CA THR A 56 10.40 10.41 -1.88
C THR A 56 9.23 10.17 -2.84
N VAL A 57 8.93 11.12 -3.71
CA VAL A 57 7.89 10.99 -4.73
C VAL A 57 8.54 10.77 -6.08
N VAL A 58 8.43 9.55 -6.60
CA VAL A 58 9.07 9.12 -7.85
C VAL A 58 8.06 9.07 -8.97
N ASP A 59 8.39 9.67 -10.11
CA ASP A 59 7.63 9.48 -11.35
C ASP A 59 7.89 8.08 -11.88
N THR A 60 6.93 7.20 -11.70
CA THR A 60 7.01 5.81 -12.18
C THR A 60 6.30 5.60 -13.52
N GLY A 61 5.91 6.67 -14.19
CA GLY A 61 5.24 6.62 -15.51
C GLY A 61 3.72 6.53 -15.40
N LEU A 62 3.04 6.96 -16.47
CA LEU A 62 1.58 6.98 -16.51
C LEU A 62 1.00 5.57 -16.69
N GLU A 63 1.54 4.82 -17.63
CA GLU A 63 1.02 3.52 -18.08
C GLU A 63 1.68 2.32 -17.38
N THR A 64 2.57 2.58 -16.44
CA THR A 64 3.30 1.52 -15.70
C THR A 64 2.37 0.78 -14.75
N MET A 65 2.39 -0.55 -14.81
CA MET A 65 1.60 -1.40 -13.92
C MET A 65 2.23 -1.52 -12.52
N THR A 66 1.51 -2.10 -11.56
CA THR A 66 1.88 -2.15 -10.13
C THR A 66 3.27 -2.74 -9.90
N GLY A 67 3.60 -3.86 -10.53
CA GLY A 67 4.93 -4.45 -10.44
C GLY A 67 6.00 -3.54 -11.02
N GLY A 68 5.78 -3.02 -12.23
CA GLY A 68 6.72 -2.10 -12.87
C GLY A 68 7.02 -0.88 -12.00
N ARG A 69 6.02 -0.31 -11.33
CA ARG A 69 6.21 0.83 -10.40
C ARG A 69 7.13 0.46 -9.24
N VAL A 70 6.91 -0.70 -8.62
CA VAL A 70 7.77 -1.19 -7.52
C VAL A 70 9.19 -1.42 -8.01
N LYS A 71 9.38 -1.97 -9.22
CA LYS A 71 10.71 -2.18 -9.81
C LYS A 71 11.43 -0.87 -10.09
N ARG A 72 10.72 0.15 -10.60
CA ARG A 72 11.32 1.47 -10.92
C ARG A 72 11.85 2.22 -9.71
N VAL A 73 11.38 1.91 -8.51
CA VAL A 73 11.85 2.55 -7.28
C VAL A 73 12.95 1.74 -6.57
N LYS A 74 13.50 0.70 -7.20
CA LYS A 74 14.54 -0.18 -6.64
C LYS A 74 15.70 0.59 -6.01
N GLU A 75 16.18 1.64 -6.65
CA GLU A 75 17.31 2.45 -6.15
C GLU A 75 17.03 3.17 -4.82
N TYR A 76 15.74 3.40 -4.50
CA TYR A 76 15.31 4.03 -3.26
C TYR A 76 15.02 3.03 -2.14
N LEU A 77 14.93 1.73 -2.43
CA LEU A 77 14.56 0.67 -1.46
C LEU A 77 15.78 0.07 -0.76
N GLY A 78 16.98 0.20 -1.34
CA GLY A 78 18.17 -0.43 -0.80
C GLY A 78 18.15 -1.96 -0.93
N ASN A 79 18.87 -2.63 -0.02
CA ASN A 79 19.01 -4.10 0.01
C ASN A 79 18.29 -4.75 1.20
N GLU A 80 17.48 -4.00 1.91
CA GLU A 80 16.71 -4.48 3.05
C GLU A 80 15.28 -4.84 2.65
N PRO A 81 14.57 -5.67 3.43
CA PRO A 81 13.16 -5.90 3.23
C PRO A 81 12.36 -4.59 3.23
N PHE A 82 11.40 -4.49 2.34
CA PHE A 82 10.57 -3.30 2.19
C PHE A 82 9.08 -3.66 2.23
N MET A 83 8.27 -2.67 2.54
CA MET A 83 6.82 -2.83 2.58
C MET A 83 6.17 -2.15 1.38
N VAL A 84 5.09 -2.74 0.88
CA VAL A 84 4.28 -2.17 -0.21
C VAL A 84 2.83 -2.12 0.23
N THR A 85 2.17 -1.00 -0.02
CA THR A 85 0.72 -0.86 0.15
C THR A 85 0.13 -0.06 -0.98
N TYR A 86 -1.19 -0.17 -1.15
CA TYR A 86 -1.93 0.65 -2.11
C TYR A 86 -2.31 1.99 -1.47
N GLY A 87 -2.38 3.05 -2.29
CA GLY A 87 -2.63 4.41 -1.81
C GLY A 87 -4.07 4.65 -1.34
N ASP A 88 -4.98 3.75 -1.65
CA ASP A 88 -6.42 3.80 -1.33
C ASP A 88 -6.86 2.74 -0.30
N GLY A 89 -5.93 1.90 0.16
CA GLY A 89 -6.22 0.90 1.19
C GLY A 89 -6.03 1.46 2.60
N VAL A 90 -7.06 1.32 3.45
CA VAL A 90 -7.01 1.69 4.86
C VAL A 90 -7.39 0.49 5.71
N ALA A 91 -6.54 0.15 6.69
CA ALA A 91 -6.79 -0.98 7.59
C ALA A 91 -6.12 -0.76 8.95
N ASP A 92 -6.53 -1.53 9.95
CA ASP A 92 -5.91 -1.53 11.27
C ASP A 92 -4.88 -2.66 11.45
N VAL A 93 -4.25 -3.08 10.35
CA VAL A 93 -3.18 -4.10 10.35
C VAL A 93 -2.04 -3.70 11.28
N ASP A 94 -1.69 -4.59 12.21
CA ASP A 94 -0.50 -4.42 13.04
C ASP A 94 0.77 -4.66 12.22
N ILE A 95 1.34 -3.57 11.71
CA ILE A 95 2.51 -3.61 10.82
C ILE A 95 3.73 -4.25 11.50
N LYS A 96 3.90 -4.06 12.82
CA LYS A 96 5.01 -4.70 13.54
C LYS A 96 4.87 -6.22 13.57
N LYS A 97 3.64 -6.72 13.80
CA LYS A 97 3.37 -8.16 13.75
C LYS A 97 3.51 -8.72 12.34
N LEU A 98 3.04 -7.99 11.33
CA LEU A 98 3.22 -8.38 9.92
C LEU A 98 4.70 -8.52 9.56
N VAL A 99 5.53 -7.54 9.92
CA VAL A 99 6.98 -7.58 9.66
C VAL A 99 7.64 -8.72 10.44
N ALA A 100 7.29 -8.91 11.72
CA ALA A 100 7.82 -10.02 12.52
C ALA A 100 7.42 -11.39 11.93
N PHE A 101 6.19 -11.54 11.43
CA PHE A 101 5.73 -12.74 10.76
C PHE A 101 6.59 -13.02 9.50
N HIS A 102 6.83 -11.99 8.69
CA HIS A 102 7.69 -12.11 7.50
C HIS A 102 9.11 -12.55 7.85
N GLN A 103 9.74 -11.91 8.84
CA GLN A 103 11.09 -12.25 9.28
C GLN A 103 11.20 -13.70 9.80
N ASN A 104 10.16 -14.19 10.50
CA ASN A 104 10.17 -15.51 11.11
C ASN A 104 10.13 -16.65 10.09
N HIS A 105 9.44 -16.49 8.96
CA HIS A 105 9.36 -17.57 7.96
C HIS A 105 10.46 -17.53 6.91
N GLY A 106 11.15 -16.39 6.73
CA GLY A 106 12.30 -16.23 5.84
C GLY A 106 12.01 -16.49 4.35
N LYS A 107 10.75 -16.29 3.90
CA LYS A 107 10.35 -16.40 2.49
C LYS A 107 10.41 -15.05 1.82
N ALA A 108 10.39 -15.04 0.47
CA ALA A 108 10.56 -13.83 -0.32
C ALA A 108 9.47 -12.78 -0.11
N MET A 109 8.23 -13.19 0.13
CA MET A 109 7.11 -12.25 0.24
C MET A 109 6.04 -12.70 1.24
N THR A 110 5.46 -11.72 1.94
CA THR A 110 4.24 -11.87 2.74
C THR A 110 3.17 -10.94 2.20
N LEU A 111 1.97 -11.46 1.97
CA LEU A 111 0.77 -10.65 1.75
C LEU A 111 -0.12 -10.69 2.99
N THR A 112 -0.88 -9.62 3.21
CA THR A 112 -1.96 -9.62 4.19
C THR A 112 -3.24 -10.15 3.55
N GLY A 113 -3.72 -11.29 4.07
CA GLY A 113 -5.00 -11.86 3.67
C GLY A 113 -6.12 -11.32 4.53
N VAL A 114 -7.24 -10.96 3.92
CA VAL A 114 -8.44 -10.48 4.59
C VAL A 114 -9.67 -11.24 4.10
N GLN A 115 -10.69 -11.31 4.95
CA GLN A 115 -12.01 -11.82 4.56
C GLN A 115 -12.98 -10.63 4.57
N PRO A 116 -13.31 -10.05 3.40
CA PRO A 116 -14.25 -8.95 3.33
C PRO A 116 -15.62 -9.42 3.83
N GLU A 117 -16.32 -8.56 4.54
CA GLU A 117 -17.71 -8.82 4.87
C GLU A 117 -18.51 -8.99 3.58
N GLY A 118 -19.35 -10.02 3.54
CA GLY A 118 -20.20 -10.29 2.38
C GLY A 118 -21.13 -9.10 2.17
N ARG A 119 -20.90 -8.33 1.10
CA ARG A 119 -21.75 -7.16 0.78
C ARG A 119 -23.09 -7.55 0.14
N PHE A 120 -23.26 -8.83 -0.19
CA PHE A 120 -24.42 -9.30 -0.93
C PHE A 120 -24.87 -10.67 -0.43
N GLY A 121 -26.20 -10.87 -0.33
CA GLY A 121 -26.76 -12.16 -0.03
C GLY A 121 -26.54 -13.16 -1.17
N VAL A 122 -26.51 -14.44 -0.82
CA VAL A 122 -26.55 -15.56 -1.77
C VAL A 122 -28.00 -15.89 -2.06
N ILE A 123 -28.33 -16.06 -3.32
CA ILE A 123 -29.68 -16.41 -3.79
C ILE A 123 -29.58 -17.75 -4.52
N ASP A 124 -30.33 -18.72 -4.07
CA ASP A 124 -30.53 -19.99 -4.80
C ASP A 124 -31.80 -19.91 -5.63
N PHE A 125 -31.70 -20.26 -6.90
CA PHE A 125 -32.82 -20.22 -7.84
C PHE A 125 -33.36 -21.63 -8.12
N GLY A 126 -34.66 -21.71 -8.21
CA GLY A 126 -35.38 -22.85 -8.77
C GLY A 126 -35.66 -22.71 -10.27
N SER A 127 -36.57 -23.51 -10.78
CA SER A 127 -37.14 -23.33 -12.12
C SER A 127 -37.87 -21.97 -12.20
N ASP A 128 -37.86 -21.35 -13.37
CA ASP A 128 -38.60 -20.11 -13.65
C ASP A 128 -38.23 -18.87 -12.80
N ASN A 129 -36.94 -18.79 -12.39
CA ASN A 129 -36.41 -17.70 -11.57
C ASN A 129 -37.04 -17.60 -10.15
N GLU A 130 -37.67 -18.65 -9.67
CA GLU A 130 -38.11 -18.73 -8.28
C GLU A 130 -36.90 -18.67 -7.33
N VAL A 131 -36.98 -17.82 -6.31
CA VAL A 131 -35.98 -17.74 -5.24
C VAL A 131 -36.27 -18.82 -4.22
N LEU A 132 -35.48 -19.88 -4.18
CA LEU A 132 -35.60 -21.00 -3.23
C LEU A 132 -35.02 -20.66 -1.87
N SER A 133 -33.93 -19.95 -1.84
CA SER A 133 -33.32 -19.47 -0.59
C SER A 133 -32.67 -18.11 -0.80
N PHE A 134 -32.67 -17.32 0.26
CA PHE A 134 -31.88 -16.09 0.38
C PHE A 134 -31.13 -16.15 1.71
N ARG A 135 -29.81 -15.96 1.65
CA ARG A 135 -28.97 -15.95 2.84
C ARG A 135 -27.96 -14.82 2.72
N GLU A 136 -27.87 -13.99 3.76
CA GLU A 136 -26.78 -13.02 3.87
C GLU A 136 -25.46 -13.77 4.00
N LYS A 137 -24.42 -13.35 3.26
CA LYS A 137 -23.09 -13.94 3.37
C LYS A 137 -22.48 -13.63 4.75
N SER A 138 -21.99 -14.67 5.42
CA SER A 138 -21.11 -14.52 6.56
C SER A 138 -19.65 -14.32 6.09
N LYS A 139 -18.76 -13.85 6.99
CA LYS A 139 -17.31 -13.79 6.72
C LYS A 139 -16.75 -15.16 6.29
N GLU A 140 -17.29 -16.23 6.85
CA GLU A 140 -16.85 -17.61 6.57
C GLU A 140 -17.17 -18.07 5.14
N ASP A 141 -18.20 -17.50 4.52
CA ASP A 141 -18.55 -17.75 3.12
C ASP A 141 -17.66 -17.01 2.12
N SER A 142 -16.92 -16.02 2.60
CA SER A 142 -15.98 -15.24 1.78
C SER A 142 -14.61 -15.88 1.82
N GLY A 143 -14.04 -16.14 0.64
CA GLY A 143 -12.65 -16.60 0.56
C GLY A 143 -11.68 -15.51 1.06
N TRP A 144 -10.47 -15.91 1.41
CA TRP A 144 -9.38 -14.98 1.70
C TRP A 144 -8.97 -14.26 0.42
N ILE A 145 -8.86 -12.94 0.48
CA ILE A 145 -8.39 -12.11 -0.64
C ILE A 145 -7.13 -11.34 -0.24
N ASN A 146 -6.40 -10.85 -1.24
CA ASN A 146 -5.26 -9.97 -1.03
C ASN A 146 -5.73 -8.59 -0.51
N GLY A 147 -5.41 -8.28 0.72
CA GLY A 147 -5.73 -7.00 1.39
C GLY A 147 -4.66 -5.93 1.20
N GLY A 148 -3.63 -6.18 0.39
CA GLY A 148 -2.48 -5.29 0.31
C GLY A 148 -1.54 -5.47 1.50
N PHE A 149 -0.88 -4.40 1.97
CA PHE A 149 0.07 -4.45 3.09
C PHE A 149 1.03 -5.64 2.99
N LEU A 150 1.95 -5.52 2.03
CA LEU A 150 2.90 -6.56 1.69
C LEU A 150 4.24 -6.31 2.39
N VAL A 151 4.97 -7.36 2.72
CA VAL A 151 6.39 -7.29 3.08
C VAL A 151 7.16 -8.12 2.07
N CYS A 152 8.18 -7.52 1.48
CA CYS A 152 8.96 -8.08 0.38
C CYS A 152 10.44 -8.04 0.70
N ASN A 153 11.14 -9.14 0.45
CA ASN A 153 12.59 -9.12 0.33
C ASN A 153 13.00 -8.56 -1.04
N PRO A 154 14.21 -8.00 -1.19
CA PRO A 154 14.68 -7.41 -2.45
C PRO A 154 14.60 -8.33 -3.67
N GLU A 155 14.77 -9.65 -3.50
CA GLU A 155 14.69 -10.63 -4.58
C GLU A 155 13.32 -10.69 -5.27
N VAL A 156 12.25 -10.18 -4.65
CA VAL A 156 10.92 -10.07 -5.28
C VAL A 156 10.99 -9.22 -6.56
N LEU A 157 11.90 -8.26 -6.62
CA LEU A 157 12.08 -7.40 -7.80
C LEU A 157 12.58 -8.15 -9.04
N ASP A 158 13.20 -9.31 -8.85
CA ASP A 158 13.71 -10.14 -9.96
C ASP A 158 12.57 -10.89 -10.68
N TYR A 159 11.42 -11.06 -10.03
CA TYR A 159 10.20 -11.63 -10.64
C TYR A 159 9.44 -10.64 -11.53
N ILE A 160 9.80 -9.37 -11.51
CA ILE A 160 9.18 -8.32 -12.31
C ILE A 160 10.04 -8.08 -13.55
N LYS A 161 9.56 -8.46 -14.73
CA LYS A 161 10.33 -8.35 -15.98
C LYS A 161 10.43 -6.91 -16.47
N ASP A 162 9.29 -6.24 -16.60
CA ASP A 162 9.16 -4.91 -17.17
C ASP A 162 7.98 -4.12 -16.59
N ASP A 163 7.71 -2.96 -17.19
CA ASP A 163 6.69 -2.01 -16.73
C ASP A 163 5.24 -2.49 -16.91
N THR A 164 5.00 -3.49 -17.74
CA THR A 164 3.65 -4.01 -18.04
C THR A 164 3.20 -5.06 -17.04
N ILE A 165 4.07 -5.45 -16.12
CA ILE A 165 3.81 -6.51 -15.15
C ILE A 165 3.03 -5.99 -13.95
N MET A 166 1.92 -6.63 -13.65
CA MET A 166 1.19 -6.45 -12.40
C MET A 166 1.80 -7.32 -11.31
N LEU A 167 2.13 -6.74 -10.15
CA LEU A 167 2.71 -7.45 -9.02
C LEU A 167 1.83 -8.62 -8.56
N GLU A 168 0.51 -8.42 -8.61
CA GLU A 168 -0.53 -9.34 -8.13
C GLU A 168 -0.78 -10.54 -9.06
N ARG A 169 -0.18 -10.55 -10.24
CA ARG A 169 -0.33 -11.64 -11.21
C ARG A 169 0.93 -12.50 -11.27
N GLU A 170 1.64 -12.45 -12.41
CA GLU A 170 2.78 -13.32 -12.69
C GLU A 170 3.80 -13.42 -11.52
N PRO A 171 4.26 -12.31 -10.91
CA PRO A 171 5.20 -12.38 -9.79
C PRO A 171 4.64 -13.13 -8.57
N MET A 172 3.45 -12.76 -8.08
CA MET A 172 2.85 -13.45 -6.92
C MET A 172 2.48 -14.90 -7.23
N GLU A 173 1.99 -15.17 -8.43
CA GLU A 173 1.67 -16.55 -8.86
C GLU A 173 2.94 -17.41 -8.91
N GLN A 174 4.05 -16.88 -9.40
CA GLN A 174 5.31 -17.59 -9.44
C GLN A 174 5.86 -17.81 -8.04
N LEU A 175 5.87 -16.79 -7.18
CA LEU A 175 6.25 -16.92 -5.78
C LEU A 175 5.40 -17.94 -5.03
N ALA A 176 4.10 -18.03 -5.32
CA ALA A 176 3.21 -19.04 -4.73
C ALA A 176 3.59 -20.46 -5.19
N ARG A 177 3.83 -20.67 -6.50
CA ARG A 177 4.30 -21.96 -7.04
C ARG A 177 5.63 -22.40 -6.43
N GLU A 178 6.53 -21.46 -6.19
CA GLU A 178 7.85 -21.70 -5.59
C GLU A 178 7.81 -21.75 -4.06
N LYS A 179 6.63 -21.66 -3.44
CA LYS A 179 6.41 -21.63 -1.98
C LYS A 179 7.19 -20.53 -1.28
N GLN A 180 7.34 -19.40 -1.96
CA GLN A 180 8.00 -18.19 -1.48
C GLN A 180 7.01 -17.06 -1.08
N LEU A 181 5.70 -17.30 -1.23
CA LEU A 181 4.63 -16.39 -0.82
C LEU A 181 3.93 -16.94 0.42
N MET A 182 3.85 -16.11 1.47
CA MET A 182 3.14 -16.41 2.71
C MET A 182 1.98 -15.44 2.93
N CYS A 183 0.98 -15.86 3.69
CA CYS A 183 -0.19 -15.06 4.01
C CYS A 183 -0.25 -14.79 5.52
N TYR A 184 -0.20 -13.50 5.89
CA TYR A 184 -0.54 -13.02 7.22
C TYR A 184 -2.04 -12.76 7.27
N LYS A 185 -2.77 -13.54 8.06
CA LYS A 185 -4.22 -13.41 8.19
C LYS A 185 -4.57 -12.25 9.11
N HIS A 186 -5.43 -11.36 8.61
CA HIS A 186 -5.92 -10.19 9.34
C HIS A 186 -7.45 -10.24 9.45
N ASP A 187 -7.94 -10.21 10.67
CA ASP A 187 -9.37 -10.30 10.98
C ASP A 187 -9.98 -8.95 11.41
N GLY A 188 -9.17 -7.88 11.40
CA GLY A 188 -9.58 -6.52 11.78
C GLY A 188 -10.26 -5.75 10.65
N PHE A 189 -10.28 -4.43 10.79
CA PHE A 189 -10.83 -3.52 9.79
C PHE A 189 -9.95 -3.46 8.53
N TRP A 190 -10.60 -3.52 7.38
CA TRP A 190 -10.00 -3.37 6.05
C TRP A 190 -10.99 -2.78 5.05
#